data_728ec9313b817f739a6b47bb3b6078df
#
_entry.id   728ec9313b817f739a6b47bb3b6078df
#
_cell.length_a   1.000
_cell.length_b   1.000
_cell.length_c   1.000
_cell.angle_alpha   90.00
_cell.angle_beta   90.00
_cell.angle_gamma   90.00
#
_symmetry.space_group_name_H-M   'P 1'
#
loop_
_entity.id
_entity.type
_entity.pdbx_description
1 polymer ?
#
loop_
_entity_poly.entity_id
_entity_poly.type
_entity_poly.pdbx_seq_one_letter_code
_entity_poly.pdbx_strand_id
1 'polypeptide(L)'
;MTTPIKNIRNFSIVAHIDHGKSTLADRLIQLTGGLELRDMKEQVLDSMDIERERGITIKAQTVRLKYHANNGEDYLLNLIDTPGHVDFAYEVSRSLAACEGSLLVVDASQGVEAQTLANVYQAIDNNHEIVVVLNKVDLPAAEPERIREQVEEVIGIDASNAVLISAKTGLGIPDVLEAIVNDLPPPREGDIAAPLKAMLVDSWYDAYLGVIVLVRIIDGVLKKGQTIRMMGTGAKYLVERTGVFTPARINVDELGPGEFGFFTGSIKEVADTRVGDTITEDKRQTAQALPGFKPAQPVVFCGLFPVDAADFEDLRAAVGKLRLNDASFSYEMETSAALGFGYRCGFLGLLHLEIIQERLEREFNLDLIATAPSVVYRLLLNDGSVKELHNPADMPDVVKISAIEEPWIRATILTPDDYLGGILKLCQDRRGIQADLSYVGKRAMLTYDLPLNEVVFDFYDRLKSISKGYASFDYHLTDYKEGDLVKMSILVNEEPVDALSMLVHRTAAEKRGRLMCEKLKELIPHHLFKIPIQAAIGGKVIARETISALRKDVTAKCYGGDVSRKRKLLDKQKEGKKRMRQFGKVDIPQEAFIQALKMGD
;
A
#
# COMPACT_ATOMS: atom_id res chain seq x y z
N MET A 1 -2.44 33.29 -22.76
CA MET A 1 -1.72 32.65 -23.89
C MET A 1 -1.30 31.28 -23.42
N THR A 2 -1.69 30.23 -24.11
CA THR A 2 -1.23 28.87 -23.82
C THR A 2 0.26 28.75 -24.14
N THR A 3 1.02 28.14 -23.27
CA THR A 3 2.47 27.88 -23.49
C THR A 3 2.64 27.00 -24.73
N PRO A 4 3.58 27.29 -25.64
CA PRO A 4 3.86 26.40 -26.77
C PRO A 4 4.20 25.00 -26.30
N ILE A 5 3.64 23.96 -26.93
CA ILE A 5 3.85 22.56 -26.52
C ILE A 5 5.35 22.20 -26.43
N LYS A 6 6.16 22.70 -27.36
CA LYS A 6 7.63 22.50 -27.36
C LYS A 6 8.32 22.95 -26.06
N ASN A 7 7.71 23.88 -25.33
CA ASN A 7 8.23 24.43 -24.07
C ASN A 7 7.53 23.84 -22.84
N ILE A 8 6.80 22.75 -22.98
CA ILE A 8 6.21 21.99 -21.85
C ILE A 8 7.09 20.77 -21.58
N ARG A 9 7.28 20.43 -20.30
CA ARG A 9 7.90 19.19 -19.85
C ARG A 9 7.02 18.56 -18.78
N ASN A 10 6.57 17.34 -19.03
CA ASN A 10 5.82 16.54 -18.06
C ASN A 10 6.72 15.42 -17.59
N PHE A 11 7.05 15.40 -16.32
CA PHE A 11 7.98 14.42 -15.78
C PHE A 11 7.62 14.00 -14.36
N SER A 12 8.10 12.83 -13.99
CA SER A 12 7.99 12.27 -12.65
C SER A 12 9.37 12.14 -12.00
N ILE A 13 9.39 12.01 -10.68
CA ILE A 13 10.61 11.65 -9.94
C ILE A 13 10.48 10.21 -9.48
N VAL A 14 11.40 9.37 -9.92
CA VAL A 14 11.54 7.96 -9.56
C VAL A 14 12.72 7.82 -8.61
N ALA A 15 12.47 7.29 -7.42
CA ALA A 15 13.51 7.12 -6.41
C ALA A 15 13.13 6.01 -5.43
N HIS A 16 14.14 5.43 -4.78
CA HIS A 16 13.93 4.63 -3.57
C HIS A 16 13.56 5.52 -2.39
N ILE A 17 12.95 4.92 -1.35
CA ILE A 17 12.69 5.59 -0.07
C ILE A 17 14.03 6.13 0.47
N ASP A 18 14.01 7.32 1.05
CA ASP A 18 15.19 8.02 1.60
C ASP A 18 16.29 8.43 0.60
N HIS A 19 16.13 8.24 -0.72
CA HIS A 19 17.08 8.78 -1.71
C HIS A 19 16.96 10.28 -1.94
N GLY A 20 15.98 10.94 -1.29
CA GLY A 20 15.83 12.40 -1.28
C GLY A 20 14.89 12.94 -2.37
N LYS A 21 13.93 12.15 -2.81
CA LYS A 21 12.87 12.51 -3.78
C LYS A 21 12.13 13.78 -3.39
N SER A 22 11.46 13.80 -2.22
CA SER A 22 10.66 14.94 -1.75
C SER A 22 11.54 16.18 -1.50
N THR A 23 12.79 15.98 -1.02
CA THR A 23 13.77 17.08 -0.85
C THR A 23 14.16 17.70 -2.20
N LEU A 24 14.33 16.88 -3.25
CA LEU A 24 14.60 17.40 -4.59
C LEU A 24 13.38 18.17 -5.13
N ALA A 25 12.17 17.62 -4.98
CA ALA A 25 10.94 18.30 -5.38
C ALA A 25 10.81 19.67 -4.71
N ASP A 26 11.07 19.78 -3.40
CA ASP A 26 11.08 21.04 -2.67
C ASP A 26 12.09 22.05 -3.25
N ARG A 27 13.29 21.59 -3.63
CA ARG A 27 14.30 22.45 -4.24
C ARG A 27 13.91 22.96 -5.63
N LEU A 28 13.30 22.10 -6.45
CA LEU A 28 12.78 22.50 -7.75
C LEU A 28 11.68 23.56 -7.60
N ILE A 29 10.75 23.38 -6.66
CA ILE A 29 9.70 24.36 -6.33
C ILE A 29 10.30 25.68 -5.85
N GLN A 30 11.30 25.61 -4.98
CA GLN A 30 11.96 26.80 -4.42
C GLN A 30 12.67 27.62 -5.49
N LEU A 31 13.49 26.99 -6.35
CA LEU A 31 14.26 27.69 -7.37
C LEU A 31 13.41 28.26 -8.50
N THR A 32 12.29 27.64 -8.81
CA THR A 32 11.35 28.14 -9.82
C THR A 32 10.39 29.20 -9.27
N GLY A 33 10.53 29.58 -7.99
CA GLY A 33 9.68 30.60 -7.37
C GLY A 33 8.22 30.14 -7.13
N GLY A 34 7.97 28.84 -7.06
CA GLY A 34 6.65 28.27 -6.81
C GLY A 34 6.09 28.65 -5.43
N LEU A 35 6.97 28.87 -4.44
CA LEU A 35 6.65 29.36 -3.10
C LEU A 35 7.68 30.39 -2.64
N GLU A 36 7.24 31.38 -1.85
CA GLU A 36 8.14 32.28 -1.15
C GLU A 36 8.90 31.54 -0.04
N LEU A 37 10.17 31.92 0.20
CA LEU A 37 11.03 31.27 1.20
C LEU A 37 10.38 31.16 2.60
N ARG A 38 9.57 32.16 2.98
CA ARG A 38 8.85 32.18 4.27
C ARG A 38 7.72 31.15 4.38
N ASP A 39 7.18 30.71 3.22
CA ASP A 39 6.05 29.79 3.14
C ASP A 39 6.51 28.35 2.84
N MET A 40 7.81 28.16 2.57
CA MET A 40 8.42 26.85 2.38
C MET A 40 8.41 26.06 3.68
N LYS A 41 7.83 24.87 3.62
CA LYS A 41 7.92 23.83 4.65
C LYS A 41 8.71 22.66 4.08
N GLU A 42 9.23 21.81 4.92
CA GLU A 42 9.79 20.55 4.46
C GLU A 42 8.69 19.67 3.88
N GLN A 43 8.97 18.99 2.77
CA GLN A 43 8.04 18.07 2.08
C GLN A 43 6.72 18.79 1.69
N VAL A 44 6.84 19.87 0.92
CA VAL A 44 5.67 20.71 0.52
C VAL A 44 4.60 19.90 -0.21
N LEU A 45 4.99 18.90 -1.01
CA LEU A 45 4.05 18.06 -1.76
C LEU A 45 3.44 16.94 -0.91
N ASP A 46 4.08 16.53 0.19
CA ASP A 46 3.52 15.53 1.11
C ASP A 46 2.43 16.19 1.97
N SER A 47 1.20 16.09 1.51
CA SER A 47 0.05 16.83 2.06
C SER A 47 -0.51 16.23 3.35
N MET A 48 -0.31 14.93 3.58
CA MET A 48 -0.79 14.21 4.76
C MET A 48 0.25 14.23 5.89
N ASP A 49 -0.21 14.33 7.13
CA ASP A 49 0.70 14.25 8.29
C ASP A 49 1.44 12.90 8.35
N ILE A 50 0.75 11.83 8.00
CA ILE A 50 1.30 10.47 7.95
C ILE A 50 2.42 10.31 6.89
N GLU A 51 2.35 11.03 5.75
CA GLU A 51 3.43 11.08 4.76
C GLU A 51 4.70 11.67 5.35
N ARG A 52 4.55 12.82 6.04
CA ARG A 52 5.67 13.53 6.66
C ARG A 52 6.28 12.77 7.84
N GLU A 53 5.45 12.14 8.68
CA GLU A 53 5.92 11.35 9.82
C GLU A 53 6.67 10.10 9.39
N ARG A 54 6.20 9.43 8.34
CA ARG A 54 6.80 8.19 7.81
C ARG A 54 7.91 8.44 6.79
N GLY A 55 8.05 9.68 6.28
CA GLY A 55 9.02 10.03 5.24
C GLY A 55 8.75 9.39 3.89
N ILE A 56 7.48 9.08 3.58
CA ILE A 56 7.05 8.42 2.35
C ILE A 56 5.94 9.20 1.66
N THR A 57 5.97 9.28 0.35
CA THR A 57 4.84 9.76 -0.44
C THR A 57 3.83 8.63 -0.63
N ILE A 58 2.59 8.88 -0.27
CA ILE A 58 1.48 7.91 -0.39
C ILE A 58 0.68 8.20 -1.64
N LYS A 59 0.33 9.47 -1.86
CA LYS A 59 -0.48 9.91 -3.00
C LYS A 59 0.33 10.79 -3.92
N ALA A 60 0.27 10.51 -5.23
CA ALA A 60 0.92 11.33 -6.23
C ALA A 60 0.38 12.77 -6.21
N GLN A 61 1.28 13.74 -6.19
CA GLN A 61 0.96 15.16 -6.22
C GLN A 61 1.52 15.79 -7.49
N THR A 62 0.78 16.74 -8.06
CA THR A 62 1.18 17.42 -9.28
C THR A 62 1.45 18.89 -8.99
N VAL A 63 2.56 19.40 -9.49
CA VAL A 63 2.87 20.83 -9.39
C VAL A 63 3.34 21.37 -10.74
N ARG A 64 2.84 22.55 -11.10
CA ARG A 64 3.25 23.33 -12.27
C ARG A 64 4.26 24.37 -11.87
N LEU A 65 5.43 24.34 -12.50
CA LEU A 65 6.54 25.24 -12.26
C LEU A 65 6.82 26.06 -13.53
N LYS A 66 7.19 27.32 -13.39
CA LYS A 66 7.65 28.17 -14.48
C LYS A 66 9.16 28.32 -14.38
N TYR A 67 9.87 28.03 -15.44
CA TYR A 67 11.32 28.10 -15.46
C TYR A 67 11.83 28.89 -16.66
N HIS A 68 12.67 29.87 -16.40
CA HIS A 68 13.39 30.60 -17.43
C HIS A 68 14.75 29.93 -17.64
N ALA A 69 14.90 29.24 -18.77
CA ALA A 69 16.08 28.44 -19.05
C ALA A 69 17.26 29.28 -19.57
N ASN A 70 18.46 28.71 -19.51
CA ASN A 70 19.70 29.37 -19.98
C ASN A 70 19.66 29.69 -21.49
N ASN A 71 18.80 29.01 -22.28
CA ASN A 71 18.58 29.33 -23.69
C ASN A 71 17.73 30.59 -23.93
N GLY A 72 17.25 31.25 -22.86
CA GLY A 72 16.41 32.45 -22.92
C GLY A 72 14.94 32.21 -23.20
N GLU A 73 14.47 30.96 -23.23
CA GLU A 73 13.05 30.61 -23.37
C GLU A 73 12.41 30.28 -22.02
N ASP A 74 11.09 30.58 -21.91
CA ASP A 74 10.30 30.21 -20.74
C ASP A 74 9.69 28.82 -20.95
N TYR A 75 9.85 27.97 -19.94
CA TYR A 75 9.34 26.61 -19.92
C TYR A 75 8.28 26.42 -18.85
N LEU A 76 7.34 25.54 -19.15
CA LEU A 76 6.34 25.05 -18.22
C LEU A 76 6.72 23.62 -17.82
N LEU A 77 7.10 23.45 -16.57
CA LEU A 77 7.52 22.17 -16.00
C LEU A 77 6.38 21.63 -15.15
N ASN A 78 5.78 20.51 -15.54
CA ASN A 78 4.76 19.82 -14.76
C ASN A 78 5.43 18.61 -14.09
N LEU A 79 5.68 18.74 -12.80
CA LEU A 79 6.21 17.67 -11.96
C LEU A 79 5.07 16.85 -11.38
N ILE A 80 5.16 15.54 -11.49
CA ILE A 80 4.33 14.60 -10.74
C ILE A 80 5.23 13.89 -9.73
N ASP A 81 5.03 14.16 -8.44
CA ASP A 81 5.72 13.46 -7.37
C ASP A 81 5.06 12.10 -7.14
N THR A 82 5.80 11.01 -7.35
CA THR A 82 5.26 9.64 -7.32
C THR A 82 5.66 8.92 -6.04
N PRO A 83 4.80 8.03 -5.49
CA PRO A 83 5.22 7.14 -4.41
C PRO A 83 6.44 6.29 -4.80
N GLY A 84 7.26 5.94 -3.81
CA GLY A 84 8.43 5.06 -4.03
C GLY A 84 8.19 3.59 -3.66
N HIS A 85 7.14 3.28 -2.91
CA HIS A 85 6.90 1.95 -2.35
C HIS A 85 6.09 1.04 -3.28
N VAL A 86 6.41 -0.26 -3.28
CA VAL A 86 5.75 -1.28 -4.12
C VAL A 86 4.22 -1.34 -3.97
N ASP A 87 3.70 -1.17 -2.75
CA ASP A 87 2.26 -1.17 -2.50
C ASP A 87 1.52 -0.09 -3.30
N PHE A 88 2.23 0.97 -3.70
CA PHE A 88 1.69 2.07 -4.50
C PHE A 88 2.06 1.98 -5.98
N ALA A 89 2.50 0.82 -6.46
CA ALA A 89 2.87 0.62 -7.88
C ALA A 89 1.75 1.05 -8.85
N TYR A 90 0.49 0.95 -8.44
CA TYR A 90 -0.65 1.43 -9.22
C TYR A 90 -0.63 2.97 -9.38
N GLU A 91 -0.33 3.72 -8.29
CA GLU A 91 -0.18 5.17 -8.33
C GLU A 91 1.01 5.59 -9.21
N VAL A 92 2.13 4.85 -9.09
CA VAL A 92 3.33 5.06 -9.92
C VAL A 92 3.01 4.85 -11.40
N SER A 93 2.38 3.73 -11.75
CA SER A 93 2.00 3.42 -13.14
C SER A 93 1.13 4.49 -13.79
N ARG A 94 0.15 5.04 -13.05
CA ARG A 94 -0.73 6.13 -13.55
C ARG A 94 0.05 7.41 -13.79
N SER A 95 0.90 7.76 -12.84
CA SER A 95 1.72 8.97 -12.90
C SER A 95 2.70 8.92 -14.07
N LEU A 96 3.36 7.78 -14.25
CA LEU A 96 4.25 7.54 -15.39
C LEU A 96 3.50 7.61 -16.72
N ALA A 97 2.36 6.94 -16.86
CA ALA A 97 1.57 6.99 -18.10
C ALA A 97 1.10 8.40 -18.48
N ALA A 98 1.13 9.34 -17.54
CA ALA A 98 0.78 10.73 -17.76
C ALA A 98 1.98 11.64 -18.09
N CYS A 99 3.22 11.13 -18.10
CA CYS A 99 4.46 11.88 -18.35
C CYS A 99 5.18 11.38 -19.62
N GLU A 100 6.12 12.17 -20.09
CA GLU A 100 7.05 11.83 -21.17
C GLU A 100 8.45 11.51 -20.67
N GLY A 101 8.78 11.89 -19.44
CA GLY A 101 10.11 11.67 -18.88
C GLY A 101 10.12 11.43 -17.39
N SER A 102 11.27 10.97 -16.89
CA SER A 102 11.48 10.72 -15.47
C SER A 102 12.87 11.16 -15.02
N LEU A 103 12.94 11.69 -13.80
CA LEU A 103 14.21 11.87 -13.09
C LEU A 103 14.44 10.61 -12.24
N LEU A 104 15.50 9.89 -12.53
CA LEU A 104 15.93 8.76 -11.71
C LEU A 104 16.90 9.27 -10.63
N VAL A 105 16.44 9.35 -9.39
CA VAL A 105 17.24 9.83 -8.27
C VAL A 105 17.82 8.65 -7.51
N VAL A 106 19.16 8.60 -7.48
CA VAL A 106 19.92 7.55 -6.79
C VAL A 106 20.82 8.20 -5.73
N ASP A 107 20.83 7.63 -4.53
CA ASP A 107 21.74 8.03 -3.46
C ASP A 107 23.19 7.63 -3.83
N ALA A 108 24.09 8.61 -3.93
CA ALA A 108 25.49 8.39 -4.30
C ALA A 108 26.29 7.57 -3.27
N SER A 109 25.74 7.34 -2.07
CA SER A 109 26.36 6.51 -1.03
C SER A 109 25.79 5.09 -0.98
N GLN A 110 24.49 4.92 -1.29
CA GLN A 110 23.80 3.62 -1.20
C GLN A 110 23.74 2.89 -2.54
N GLY A 111 23.49 3.63 -3.62
CA GLY A 111 23.38 3.09 -4.96
C GLY A 111 21.98 2.62 -5.35
N VAL A 112 21.91 1.76 -6.36
CA VAL A 112 20.65 1.22 -6.87
C VAL A 112 20.03 0.25 -5.87
N GLU A 113 18.72 0.37 -5.65
CA GLU A 113 17.93 -0.47 -4.76
C GLU A 113 16.83 -1.21 -5.54
N ALA A 114 16.23 -2.27 -4.96
CA ALA A 114 15.25 -3.10 -5.66
C ALA A 114 14.02 -2.33 -6.18
N GLN A 115 13.49 -1.41 -5.36
CA GLN A 115 12.37 -0.54 -5.76
C GLN A 115 12.74 0.42 -6.89
N THR A 116 14.01 0.88 -6.92
CA THR A 116 14.51 1.72 -8.01
C THR A 116 14.40 0.97 -9.33
N LEU A 117 14.82 -0.28 -9.36
CA LEU A 117 14.74 -1.14 -10.55
C LEU A 117 13.30 -1.29 -11.05
N ALA A 118 12.38 -1.66 -10.17
CA ALA A 118 10.98 -1.88 -10.53
C ALA A 118 10.35 -0.62 -11.13
N ASN A 119 10.56 0.54 -10.49
CA ASN A 119 9.99 1.80 -10.96
C ASN A 119 10.64 2.30 -12.27
N VAL A 120 11.95 2.09 -12.45
CA VAL A 120 12.65 2.44 -13.69
C VAL A 120 12.18 1.58 -14.86
N TYR A 121 12.01 0.28 -14.66
CA TYR A 121 11.46 -0.58 -15.73
C TYR A 121 10.04 -0.17 -16.11
N GLN A 122 9.20 0.24 -15.16
CA GLN A 122 7.89 0.82 -15.49
C GLN A 122 8.00 2.11 -16.31
N ALA A 123 8.99 2.97 -16.03
CA ALA A 123 9.23 4.17 -16.82
C ALA A 123 9.70 3.81 -18.25
N ILE A 124 10.60 2.84 -18.40
CA ILE A 124 11.06 2.34 -19.70
C ILE A 124 9.90 1.74 -20.50
N ASP A 125 9.05 0.94 -19.87
CA ASP A 125 7.87 0.33 -20.50
C ASP A 125 6.86 1.39 -20.99
N ASN A 126 6.83 2.57 -20.34
CA ASN A 126 6.06 3.73 -20.78
C ASN A 126 6.80 4.60 -21.81
N ASN A 127 7.97 4.18 -22.31
CA ASN A 127 8.83 4.91 -23.24
C ASN A 127 9.28 6.28 -22.72
N HIS A 128 9.60 6.39 -21.44
CA HIS A 128 10.14 7.62 -20.88
C HIS A 128 11.60 7.83 -21.27
N GLU A 129 11.94 9.08 -21.53
CA GLU A 129 13.34 9.51 -21.45
C GLU A 129 13.73 9.67 -19.98
N ILE A 130 14.89 9.17 -19.58
CA ILE A 130 15.30 9.11 -18.17
C ILE A 130 16.56 9.93 -17.97
N VAL A 131 16.46 10.96 -17.11
CA VAL A 131 17.61 11.73 -16.64
C VAL A 131 18.07 11.16 -15.31
N VAL A 132 19.32 10.72 -15.25
CA VAL A 132 19.93 10.16 -14.03
C VAL A 132 20.44 11.29 -13.15
N VAL A 133 20.06 11.27 -11.87
CA VAL A 133 20.43 12.26 -10.86
C VAL A 133 21.06 11.54 -9.67
N LEU A 134 22.34 11.78 -9.39
CA LEU A 134 23.03 11.22 -8.24
C LEU A 134 22.99 12.22 -7.09
N ASN A 135 22.22 11.89 -6.07
CA ASN A 135 21.97 12.74 -4.91
C ASN A 135 22.88 12.41 -3.73
N LYS A 136 22.96 13.33 -2.78
CA LYS A 136 23.75 13.25 -1.54
C LYS A 136 25.26 13.18 -1.79
N VAL A 137 25.74 13.83 -2.85
CA VAL A 137 27.20 13.89 -3.14
C VAL A 137 28.00 14.64 -2.08
N ASP A 138 27.33 15.35 -1.16
CA ASP A 138 27.92 16.00 0.00
C ASP A 138 28.33 15.03 1.12
N LEU A 139 27.89 13.79 1.08
CA LEU A 139 28.24 12.81 2.09
C LEU A 139 29.66 12.26 1.90
N PRO A 140 30.43 12.06 2.99
CA PRO A 140 31.78 11.48 2.90
C PRO A 140 31.82 10.07 2.29
N ALA A 141 30.72 9.34 2.35
CA ALA A 141 30.59 7.99 1.80
C ALA A 141 30.08 7.97 0.34
N ALA A 142 29.88 9.15 -0.28
CA ALA A 142 29.41 9.22 -1.65
C ALA A 142 30.50 8.76 -2.64
N GLU A 143 30.14 7.87 -3.55
CA GLU A 143 31.02 7.32 -4.60
C GLU A 143 30.34 7.47 -5.98
N PRO A 144 30.19 8.69 -6.52
CA PRO A 144 29.38 8.94 -7.72
C PRO A 144 29.80 8.10 -8.94
N GLU A 145 31.12 7.94 -9.18
CA GLU A 145 31.59 7.16 -10.33
C GLU A 145 31.20 5.68 -10.24
N ARG A 146 31.36 5.09 -9.07
CA ARG A 146 30.92 3.71 -8.83
C ARG A 146 29.40 3.55 -9.03
N ILE A 147 28.60 4.55 -8.64
CA ILE A 147 27.15 4.48 -8.78
C ILE A 147 26.73 4.69 -10.24
N ARG A 148 27.45 5.50 -11.03
CA ARG A 148 27.24 5.58 -12.49
C ARG A 148 27.42 4.21 -13.14
N GLU A 149 28.56 3.55 -12.90
CA GLU A 149 28.83 2.21 -13.39
C GLU A 149 27.73 1.22 -12.96
N GLN A 150 27.29 1.30 -11.71
CA GLN A 150 26.20 0.45 -11.21
C GLN A 150 24.87 0.70 -11.94
N VAL A 151 24.50 1.94 -12.24
CA VAL A 151 23.28 2.28 -13.00
C VAL A 151 23.36 1.69 -14.41
N GLU A 152 24.52 1.82 -15.07
CA GLU A 152 24.75 1.29 -16.42
C GLU A 152 24.70 -0.24 -16.45
N GLU A 153 25.37 -0.91 -15.52
CA GLU A 153 25.44 -2.38 -15.46
C GLU A 153 24.10 -3.03 -15.08
N VAL A 154 23.38 -2.43 -14.13
CA VAL A 154 22.20 -3.05 -13.51
C VAL A 154 20.91 -2.68 -14.22
N ILE A 155 20.78 -1.40 -14.61
CA ILE A 155 19.57 -0.87 -15.24
C ILE A 155 19.71 -0.91 -16.77
N GLY A 156 20.93 -0.72 -17.27
CA GLY A 156 21.20 -0.70 -18.71
C GLY A 156 20.94 0.65 -19.37
N ILE A 157 20.90 1.75 -18.61
CA ILE A 157 20.77 3.12 -19.13
C ILE A 157 22.08 3.88 -19.00
N ASP A 158 22.38 4.74 -19.97
CA ASP A 158 23.57 5.58 -19.97
C ASP A 158 23.52 6.57 -18.78
N ALA A 159 24.49 6.50 -17.90
CA ALA A 159 24.66 7.39 -16.75
C ALA A 159 25.89 8.32 -16.87
N SER A 160 26.55 8.34 -18.05
CA SER A 160 27.75 9.18 -18.27
C SER A 160 27.49 10.67 -18.00
N ASN A 161 26.29 11.15 -18.32
CA ASN A 161 25.84 12.52 -18.11
C ASN A 161 25.01 12.70 -16.83
N ALA A 162 25.08 11.76 -15.87
CA ALA A 162 24.34 11.86 -14.63
C ALA A 162 24.63 13.17 -13.88
N VAL A 163 23.58 13.88 -13.47
CA VAL A 163 23.68 15.15 -12.76
C VAL A 163 24.02 14.90 -11.30
N LEU A 164 25.09 15.51 -10.80
CA LEU A 164 25.57 15.35 -9.42
C LEU A 164 24.96 16.43 -8.53
N ILE A 165 24.22 16.05 -7.51
CA ILE A 165 23.50 16.98 -6.64
C ILE A 165 23.62 16.67 -5.15
N SER A 166 23.38 17.70 -4.35
CA SER A 166 22.94 17.56 -2.98
C SER A 166 21.62 18.33 -2.81
N ALA A 167 20.51 17.63 -2.78
CA ALA A 167 19.21 18.25 -2.55
C ALA A 167 19.17 18.97 -1.19
N LYS A 168 19.90 18.46 -0.19
CA LYS A 168 20.00 19.08 1.14
C LYS A 168 20.68 20.46 1.08
N THR A 169 21.78 20.59 0.38
CA THR A 169 22.58 21.84 0.31
C THR A 169 22.17 22.75 -0.84
N GLY A 170 21.44 22.23 -1.84
CA GLY A 170 21.07 22.93 -3.06
C GLY A 170 22.11 22.86 -4.18
N LEU A 171 23.20 22.12 -3.99
CA LEU A 171 24.25 21.93 -4.99
C LEU A 171 23.71 21.21 -6.23
N GLY A 172 24.00 21.68 -7.43
CA GLY A 172 23.66 21.04 -8.70
C GLY A 172 22.18 21.10 -9.10
N ILE A 173 21.30 21.74 -8.31
CA ILE A 173 19.87 21.80 -8.65
C ILE A 173 19.57 22.61 -9.92
N PRO A 174 20.26 23.74 -10.21
CA PRO A 174 20.10 24.42 -11.50
C PRO A 174 20.45 23.51 -12.69
N ASP A 175 21.44 22.64 -12.55
CA ASP A 175 21.83 21.70 -13.62
C ASP A 175 20.74 20.65 -13.87
N VAL A 176 19.99 20.23 -12.82
CA VAL A 176 18.81 19.38 -12.99
C VAL A 176 17.72 20.08 -13.80
N LEU A 177 17.45 21.36 -13.53
CA LEU A 177 16.45 22.12 -14.28
C LEU A 177 16.83 22.26 -15.76
N GLU A 178 18.11 22.50 -16.06
CA GLU A 178 18.60 22.53 -17.44
C GLU A 178 18.53 21.14 -18.10
N ALA A 179 18.87 20.06 -17.39
CA ALA A 179 18.74 18.71 -17.91
C ALA A 179 17.27 18.37 -18.23
N ILE A 180 16.31 18.77 -17.38
CA ILE A 180 14.87 18.60 -17.67
C ILE A 180 14.48 19.28 -18.97
N VAL A 181 14.98 20.50 -19.21
CA VAL A 181 14.65 21.28 -20.42
C VAL A 181 15.30 20.66 -21.66
N ASN A 182 16.57 20.26 -21.57
CA ASN A 182 17.37 19.85 -22.73
C ASN A 182 17.18 18.37 -23.09
N ASP A 183 17.06 17.48 -22.08
CA ASP A 183 17.13 16.05 -22.29
C ASP A 183 15.73 15.40 -22.29
N LEU A 184 14.74 15.95 -21.57
CA LEU A 184 13.40 15.40 -21.61
C LEU A 184 12.61 15.91 -22.81
N PRO A 185 11.84 15.05 -23.49
CA PRO A 185 11.03 15.45 -24.65
C PRO A 185 9.82 16.29 -24.23
N PRO A 186 9.33 17.19 -25.12
CA PRO A 186 8.03 17.81 -24.94
C PRO A 186 6.90 16.79 -25.12
N PRO A 187 5.68 17.11 -24.67
CA PRO A 187 4.50 16.32 -25.01
C PRO A 187 4.34 16.18 -26.53
N ARG A 188 3.75 15.07 -26.97
CA ARG A 188 3.38 14.91 -28.39
C ARG A 188 2.54 16.09 -28.84
N GLU A 189 2.74 16.55 -30.06
CA GLU A 189 1.93 17.62 -30.65
C GLU A 189 0.45 17.23 -30.62
N GLY A 190 -0.34 18.01 -29.88
CA GLY A 190 -1.77 17.89 -29.82
C GLY A 190 -2.43 18.98 -30.68
N ASP A 191 -3.57 18.66 -31.29
CA ASP A 191 -4.32 19.59 -32.10
C ASP A 191 -5.30 20.43 -31.25
N ILE A 192 -5.04 21.72 -31.13
CA ILE A 192 -5.88 22.66 -30.37
C ILE A 192 -7.29 22.79 -30.98
N ALA A 193 -7.43 22.58 -32.31
CA ALA A 193 -8.68 22.66 -33.03
C ALA A 193 -9.51 21.37 -33.00
N ALA A 194 -8.90 20.27 -32.58
CA ALA A 194 -9.58 18.98 -32.44
C ALA A 194 -10.63 19.00 -31.30
N PRO A 195 -11.55 18.03 -31.26
CA PRO A 195 -12.39 17.79 -30.10
C PRO A 195 -11.55 17.55 -28.84
N LEU A 196 -12.05 18.04 -27.69
CA LEU A 196 -11.37 17.78 -26.42
C LEU A 196 -11.14 16.27 -26.24
N LYS A 197 -9.91 15.93 -25.93
CA LYS A 197 -9.45 14.60 -25.54
C LYS A 197 -8.52 14.76 -24.36
N ALA A 198 -9.02 14.47 -23.18
CA ALA A 198 -8.24 14.58 -21.96
C ALA A 198 -8.24 13.25 -21.22
N MET A 199 -7.12 12.92 -20.59
CA MET A 199 -6.96 11.75 -19.72
C MET A 199 -7.30 12.14 -18.30
N LEU A 200 -8.18 11.40 -17.65
CA LEU A 200 -8.44 11.50 -16.22
C LEU A 200 -7.31 10.80 -15.47
N VAL A 201 -6.44 11.58 -14.84
CA VAL A 201 -5.25 11.07 -14.14
C VAL A 201 -5.59 10.67 -12.72
N ASP A 202 -6.36 11.50 -12.00
CA ASP A 202 -6.80 11.22 -10.62
C ASP A 202 -8.09 12.00 -10.31
N SER A 203 -8.79 11.59 -9.25
CA SER A 203 -9.94 12.33 -8.74
C SER A 203 -10.06 12.13 -7.22
N TRP A 204 -10.50 13.17 -6.51
CA TRP A 204 -10.74 13.12 -5.07
C TRP A 204 -11.84 14.08 -4.66
N TYR A 205 -12.37 13.87 -3.48
CA TYR A 205 -13.39 14.72 -2.89
C TYR A 205 -12.76 15.80 -2.01
N ASP A 206 -13.14 17.06 -2.27
CA ASP A 206 -12.80 18.22 -1.44
C ASP A 206 -14.07 18.75 -0.78
N ALA A 207 -14.02 19.02 0.53
CA ALA A 207 -15.22 19.45 1.28
C ALA A 207 -15.84 20.77 0.79
N TYR A 208 -15.05 21.61 0.13
CA TYR A 208 -15.48 22.93 -0.35
C TYR A 208 -15.80 22.97 -1.84
N LEU A 209 -15.08 22.20 -2.64
CA LEU A 209 -15.16 22.22 -4.12
C LEU A 209 -15.91 21.00 -4.70
N GLY A 210 -16.27 20.03 -3.87
CA GLY A 210 -16.80 18.76 -4.34
C GLY A 210 -15.71 17.89 -4.96
N VAL A 211 -16.06 17.12 -5.98
CA VAL A 211 -15.08 16.28 -6.68
C VAL A 211 -14.17 17.13 -7.55
N ILE A 212 -12.88 17.05 -7.30
CA ILE A 212 -11.82 17.63 -8.13
C ILE A 212 -11.28 16.53 -9.03
N VAL A 213 -11.20 16.81 -10.33
CA VAL A 213 -10.70 15.88 -11.34
C VAL A 213 -9.40 16.42 -11.92
N LEU A 214 -8.30 15.68 -11.71
CA LEU A 214 -6.99 15.96 -12.30
C LEU A 214 -6.96 15.41 -13.71
N VAL A 215 -6.58 16.24 -14.67
CA VAL A 215 -6.57 15.88 -16.09
C VAL A 215 -5.27 16.27 -16.77
N ARG A 216 -4.90 15.48 -17.77
CA ARG A 216 -3.93 15.85 -18.78
C ARG A 216 -4.64 16.03 -20.11
N ILE A 217 -4.46 17.18 -20.75
CA ILE A 217 -5.04 17.48 -22.05
C ILE A 217 -4.14 16.88 -23.15
N ILE A 218 -4.73 16.10 -24.04
CA ILE A 218 -4.05 15.52 -25.19
C ILE A 218 -4.36 16.34 -26.44
N ASP A 219 -5.66 16.53 -26.76
CA ASP A 219 -6.13 17.34 -27.88
C ASP A 219 -7.25 18.27 -27.42
N GLY A 220 -7.47 19.33 -28.17
CA GLY A 220 -8.52 20.31 -27.89
C GLY A 220 -8.23 21.18 -26.67
N VAL A 221 -9.25 21.82 -26.16
CA VAL A 221 -9.13 22.74 -25.00
C VAL A 221 -10.25 22.46 -24.00
N LEU A 222 -9.90 22.38 -22.73
CA LEU A 222 -10.85 22.33 -21.63
C LEU A 222 -11.09 23.75 -21.09
N LYS A 223 -12.35 24.20 -21.08
CA LYS A 223 -12.72 25.56 -20.67
C LYS A 223 -13.82 25.56 -19.62
N LYS A 224 -13.81 26.58 -18.77
CA LYS A 224 -14.93 26.87 -17.89
C LYS A 224 -16.22 27.08 -18.70
N GLY A 225 -17.35 26.54 -18.24
CA GLY A 225 -18.66 26.64 -18.92
C GLY A 225 -18.88 25.62 -20.05
N GLN A 226 -17.90 24.77 -20.34
CA GLN A 226 -18.02 23.70 -21.34
C GLN A 226 -18.74 22.48 -20.73
N THR A 227 -19.65 21.86 -21.50
CA THR A 227 -20.23 20.57 -21.11
C THR A 227 -19.34 19.46 -21.64
N ILE A 228 -18.85 18.65 -20.72
CA ILE A 228 -18.00 17.49 -20.98
C ILE A 228 -18.76 16.18 -20.78
N ARG A 229 -18.20 15.12 -21.35
CA ARG A 229 -18.67 13.75 -21.18
C ARG A 229 -17.50 12.85 -20.78
N MET A 230 -17.71 12.00 -19.78
CA MET A 230 -16.87 10.86 -19.45
C MET A 230 -17.18 9.75 -20.45
N MET A 231 -16.20 9.25 -21.20
CA MET A 231 -16.46 8.26 -22.24
C MET A 231 -16.78 6.87 -21.67
N GLY A 232 -16.16 6.50 -20.55
CA GLY A 232 -16.35 5.19 -19.92
C GLY A 232 -17.67 5.04 -19.17
N THR A 233 -18.12 6.10 -18.48
CA THR A 233 -19.39 6.06 -17.72
C THR A 233 -20.56 6.68 -18.47
N GLY A 234 -20.27 7.51 -19.49
CA GLY A 234 -21.28 8.27 -20.23
C GLY A 234 -21.81 9.49 -19.47
N ALA A 235 -21.35 9.73 -18.24
CA ALA A 235 -21.78 10.84 -17.40
C ALA A 235 -21.40 12.19 -18.00
N LYS A 236 -22.28 13.20 -17.84
CA LYS A 236 -22.10 14.54 -18.39
C LYS A 236 -22.06 15.56 -17.28
N TYR A 237 -21.11 16.49 -17.37
CA TYR A 237 -20.93 17.53 -16.39
C TYR A 237 -20.63 18.89 -17.04
N LEU A 238 -21.09 19.95 -16.39
CA LEU A 238 -20.71 21.32 -16.74
C LEU A 238 -19.41 21.66 -15.96
N VAL A 239 -18.38 22.08 -16.67
CA VAL A 239 -17.13 22.56 -16.07
C VAL A 239 -17.38 23.90 -15.39
N GLU A 240 -17.34 23.93 -14.06
CA GLU A 240 -17.55 25.14 -13.27
C GLU A 240 -16.27 25.94 -13.08
N ARG A 241 -15.16 25.23 -12.86
CA ARG A 241 -13.83 25.82 -12.68
C ARG A 241 -12.78 24.96 -13.35
N THR A 242 -11.77 25.63 -13.86
CA THR A 242 -10.51 25.03 -14.32
C THR A 242 -9.36 25.66 -13.57
N GLY A 243 -8.31 24.90 -13.29
CA GLY A 243 -7.17 25.40 -12.53
C GLY A 243 -5.94 24.51 -12.61
N VAL A 244 -4.89 24.96 -11.93
CA VAL A 244 -3.59 24.30 -11.84
C VAL A 244 -3.07 24.35 -10.41
N PHE A 245 -2.13 23.47 -10.08
CA PHE A 245 -1.46 23.45 -8.78
C PHE A 245 -0.05 24.06 -8.93
N THR A 246 0.29 25.09 -8.11
CA THR A 246 1.57 25.83 -8.19
C THR A 246 2.25 26.13 -6.83
N PRO A 247 2.45 25.31 -5.86
CA PRO A 247 1.70 24.24 -5.22
C PRO A 247 0.28 24.61 -4.77
N ALA A 248 0.02 25.92 -4.55
CA ALA A 248 -1.33 26.39 -4.28
C ALA A 248 -2.23 26.24 -5.51
N ARG A 249 -3.52 26.08 -5.31
CA ARG A 249 -4.50 26.02 -6.39
C ARG A 249 -4.70 27.39 -7.00
N ILE A 250 -4.52 27.51 -8.30
CA ILE A 250 -4.77 28.73 -9.07
C ILE A 250 -5.78 28.43 -10.16
N ASN A 251 -6.85 29.23 -10.24
CA ASN A 251 -7.82 29.12 -11.33
C ASN A 251 -7.22 29.67 -12.62
N VAL A 252 -7.48 28.97 -13.73
CA VAL A 252 -7.16 29.39 -15.09
C VAL A 252 -8.43 29.33 -15.94
N ASP A 253 -8.51 30.09 -17.03
CA ASP A 253 -9.70 30.11 -17.87
C ASP A 253 -9.80 28.87 -18.76
N GLU A 254 -8.65 28.31 -19.16
CA GLU A 254 -8.57 27.18 -20.07
C GLU A 254 -7.29 26.35 -19.85
N LEU A 255 -7.33 25.09 -20.27
CA LEU A 255 -6.20 24.17 -20.34
C LEU A 255 -6.08 23.65 -21.78
N GLY A 256 -4.88 23.80 -22.37
CA GLY A 256 -4.57 23.37 -23.72
C GLY A 256 -3.80 22.05 -23.80
N PRO A 257 -3.53 21.55 -25.05
CA PRO A 257 -2.77 20.32 -25.25
C PRO A 257 -1.42 20.31 -24.53
N GLY A 258 -1.08 19.16 -23.93
CA GLY A 258 0.15 18.96 -23.16
C GLY A 258 0.08 19.46 -21.73
N GLU A 259 -0.92 20.24 -21.34
CA GLU A 259 -1.02 20.80 -20.00
C GLU A 259 -1.68 19.86 -19.01
N PHE A 260 -1.21 19.91 -17.76
CA PHE A 260 -1.86 19.36 -16.58
C PHE A 260 -2.68 20.42 -15.87
N GLY A 261 -3.81 20.01 -15.35
CA GLY A 261 -4.64 20.86 -14.52
C GLY A 261 -5.81 20.09 -13.91
N PHE A 262 -6.68 20.80 -13.25
CA PHE A 262 -7.90 20.24 -12.68
C PHE A 262 -9.13 20.98 -13.15
N PHE A 263 -10.26 20.30 -13.02
CA PHE A 263 -11.57 20.96 -13.12
C PHE A 263 -12.50 20.48 -12.01
N THR A 264 -13.55 21.26 -11.77
CA THR A 264 -14.69 20.90 -10.92
C THR A 264 -15.98 21.07 -11.71
N GLY A 265 -17.01 20.30 -11.40
CA GLY A 265 -18.23 20.33 -12.21
C GLY A 265 -19.47 19.72 -11.55
N SER A 266 -19.75 20.04 -10.28
CA SER A 266 -20.92 19.49 -9.54
C SER A 266 -21.06 17.98 -9.62
N ILE A 267 -19.94 17.26 -9.66
CA ILE A 267 -19.88 15.81 -9.71
C ILE A 267 -20.30 15.29 -8.34
N LYS A 268 -21.37 14.51 -8.29
CA LYS A 268 -21.94 14.01 -7.03
C LYS A 268 -21.33 12.69 -6.59
N GLU A 269 -20.92 11.86 -7.54
CA GLU A 269 -20.39 10.54 -7.30
C GLU A 269 -18.99 10.41 -7.90
N VAL A 270 -18.00 10.10 -7.06
CA VAL A 270 -16.62 9.80 -7.53
C VAL A 270 -16.62 8.57 -8.45
N ALA A 271 -17.58 7.67 -8.31
CA ALA A 271 -17.74 6.52 -9.19
C ALA A 271 -17.89 6.90 -10.69
N ASP A 272 -18.38 8.12 -10.97
CA ASP A 272 -18.47 8.64 -12.34
C ASP A 272 -17.13 9.11 -12.91
N THR A 273 -16.14 9.32 -12.05
CA THR A 273 -14.78 9.78 -12.42
C THR A 273 -13.78 8.64 -12.30
N ARG A 274 -13.90 7.65 -13.19
CA ARG A 274 -12.96 6.52 -13.19
C ARG A 274 -11.59 6.98 -13.66
N VAL A 275 -10.59 6.70 -12.86
CA VAL A 275 -9.19 6.99 -13.20
C VAL A 275 -8.81 6.24 -14.49
N GLY A 276 -8.18 6.97 -15.43
CA GLY A 276 -7.87 6.47 -16.77
C GLY A 276 -8.98 6.65 -17.80
N ASP A 277 -10.15 7.17 -17.40
CA ASP A 277 -11.21 7.48 -18.38
C ASP A 277 -10.81 8.64 -19.30
N THR A 278 -11.44 8.69 -20.46
CA THR A 278 -11.27 9.75 -21.43
C THR A 278 -12.41 10.76 -21.29
N ILE A 279 -12.03 12.04 -21.19
CA ILE A 279 -12.95 13.15 -21.12
C ILE A 279 -13.00 13.82 -22.49
N THR A 280 -14.20 14.07 -23.00
CA THR A 280 -14.43 14.73 -24.29
C THR A 280 -15.54 15.78 -24.19
N GLU A 281 -15.71 16.59 -25.22
CA GLU A 281 -16.84 17.50 -25.34
C GLU A 281 -18.15 16.74 -25.57
N ASP A 282 -19.25 17.15 -24.96
CA ASP A 282 -20.55 16.48 -25.19
C ASP A 282 -21.07 16.62 -26.61
N LYS A 283 -20.89 17.80 -27.20
CA LYS A 283 -21.41 18.11 -28.56
C LYS A 283 -20.47 17.66 -29.68
N ARG A 284 -19.16 17.64 -29.44
CA ARG A 284 -18.12 17.28 -30.41
C ARG A 284 -17.16 16.28 -29.77
N GLN A 285 -17.56 15.02 -29.82
CA GLN A 285 -16.82 13.96 -29.14
C GLN A 285 -15.62 13.53 -29.96
N THR A 286 -14.53 13.16 -29.25
CA THR A 286 -13.41 12.46 -29.87
C THR A 286 -13.85 11.06 -30.32
N ALA A 287 -13.30 10.58 -31.44
CA ALA A 287 -13.70 9.30 -32.02
C ALA A 287 -13.17 8.08 -31.23
N GLN A 288 -12.04 8.23 -30.55
CA GLN A 288 -11.37 7.12 -29.85
C GLN A 288 -11.03 7.54 -28.43
N ALA A 289 -11.43 6.67 -27.47
CA ALA A 289 -10.97 6.78 -26.10
C ALA A 289 -9.47 6.44 -25.98
N LEU A 290 -8.84 6.99 -24.97
CA LEU A 290 -7.48 6.58 -24.56
C LEU A 290 -7.52 5.15 -24.00
N PRO A 291 -6.39 4.41 -23.99
CA PRO A 291 -6.37 3.02 -23.54
C PRO A 291 -6.81 2.85 -22.07
N GLY A 292 -6.78 3.92 -21.28
CA GLY A 292 -7.14 3.87 -19.87
C GLY A 292 -6.12 3.15 -19.00
N PHE A 293 -6.49 2.93 -17.74
CA PHE A 293 -5.67 2.16 -16.79
C PHE A 293 -6.39 0.87 -16.39
N LYS A 294 -5.61 -0.17 -16.11
CA LYS A 294 -6.16 -1.38 -15.49
C LYS A 294 -6.64 -1.02 -14.08
N PRO A 295 -7.80 -1.51 -13.63
CA PRO A 295 -8.24 -1.28 -12.26
C PRO A 295 -7.22 -1.81 -11.26
N ALA A 296 -7.03 -1.10 -10.15
CA ALA A 296 -6.26 -1.61 -9.03
C ALA A 296 -6.93 -2.88 -8.49
N GLN A 297 -6.16 -3.93 -8.29
CA GLN A 297 -6.65 -5.18 -7.71
C GLN A 297 -6.06 -5.32 -6.31
N PRO A 298 -6.89 -5.33 -5.27
CA PRO A 298 -6.43 -5.63 -3.93
C PRO A 298 -5.83 -7.04 -3.84
N VAL A 299 -4.75 -7.16 -3.10
CA VAL A 299 -4.03 -8.44 -2.91
C VAL A 299 -4.01 -8.89 -1.45
N VAL A 300 -4.22 -7.96 -0.52
CA VAL A 300 -4.30 -8.21 0.93
C VAL A 300 -5.68 -7.84 1.41
N PHE A 301 -6.29 -8.70 2.20
CA PHE A 301 -7.63 -8.50 2.75
C PHE A 301 -7.59 -8.66 4.26
N CYS A 302 -8.29 -7.78 4.98
CA CYS A 302 -8.58 -7.98 6.39
C CYS A 302 -9.97 -7.45 6.74
N GLY A 303 -10.55 -7.95 7.84
CA GLY A 303 -11.75 -7.38 8.43
C GLY A 303 -11.37 -6.20 9.33
N LEU A 304 -12.06 -5.08 9.19
CA LEU A 304 -11.99 -3.93 10.10
C LEU A 304 -13.29 -3.83 10.88
N PHE A 305 -13.19 -3.89 12.20
CA PHE A 305 -14.33 -3.86 13.10
C PHE A 305 -14.15 -2.74 14.11
N PRO A 306 -15.21 -1.99 14.47
CA PRO A 306 -15.10 -1.02 15.54
C PRO A 306 -14.97 -1.75 16.89
N VAL A 307 -14.24 -1.13 17.81
CA VAL A 307 -14.12 -1.63 19.19
C VAL A 307 -15.46 -1.62 19.90
N ASP A 308 -16.15 -0.49 19.83
CA ASP A 308 -17.53 -0.36 20.32
C ASP A 308 -18.50 -0.58 19.16
N ALA A 309 -19.44 -1.51 19.33
CA ALA A 309 -20.46 -1.77 18.32
C ALA A 309 -21.32 -0.54 17.99
N ALA A 310 -21.38 0.45 18.90
CA ALA A 310 -22.08 1.71 18.66
C ALA A 310 -21.43 2.56 17.55
N ASP A 311 -20.12 2.41 17.32
CA ASP A 311 -19.36 3.19 16.35
C ASP A 311 -19.46 2.62 14.92
N PHE A 312 -20.28 1.58 14.68
CA PHE A 312 -20.41 0.96 13.36
C PHE A 312 -20.90 1.94 12.27
N GLU A 313 -21.87 2.80 12.59
CA GLU A 313 -22.36 3.80 11.63
C GLU A 313 -21.29 4.88 11.33
N ASP A 314 -20.47 5.23 12.31
CA ASP A 314 -19.33 6.15 12.11
C ASP A 314 -18.25 5.50 11.26
N LEU A 315 -17.94 4.21 11.48
CA LEU A 315 -17.06 3.43 10.61
C LEU A 315 -17.59 3.36 9.18
N ARG A 316 -18.89 3.13 9.00
CA ARG A 316 -19.54 3.12 7.69
C ARG A 316 -19.35 4.44 6.95
N ALA A 317 -19.58 5.56 7.64
CA ALA A 317 -19.40 6.89 7.07
C ALA A 317 -17.93 7.18 6.73
N ALA A 318 -17.00 6.78 7.61
CA ALA A 318 -15.57 6.99 7.45
C ALA A 318 -15.00 6.19 6.26
N VAL A 319 -15.32 4.90 6.17
CA VAL A 319 -14.90 4.01 5.07
C VAL A 319 -15.43 4.53 3.73
N GLY A 320 -16.69 4.99 3.69
CA GLY A 320 -17.28 5.62 2.51
C GLY A 320 -16.53 6.88 2.07
N LYS A 321 -16.20 7.78 3.00
CA LYS A 321 -15.42 9.00 2.71
C LYS A 321 -14.00 8.68 2.27
N LEU A 322 -13.35 7.72 2.90
CA LEU A 322 -12.00 7.31 2.54
C LEU A 322 -11.93 6.76 1.12
N ARG A 323 -12.90 5.93 0.73
CA ARG A 323 -13.03 5.38 -0.62
C ARG A 323 -13.15 6.44 -1.70
N LEU A 324 -13.72 7.61 -1.39
CA LEU A 324 -13.79 8.74 -2.32
C LEU A 324 -12.41 9.32 -2.64
N ASN A 325 -11.45 9.17 -1.72
CA ASN A 325 -10.10 9.72 -1.86
C ASN A 325 -9.05 8.67 -2.21
N ASP A 326 -9.41 7.39 -2.12
CA ASP A 326 -8.54 6.26 -2.47
C ASP A 326 -9.30 5.24 -3.32
N ALA A 327 -9.10 5.32 -4.63
CA ALA A 327 -9.76 4.43 -5.59
C ALA A 327 -9.26 2.98 -5.53
N SER A 328 -8.12 2.72 -4.94
CA SER A 328 -7.52 1.38 -4.82
C SER A 328 -8.05 0.58 -3.62
N PHE A 329 -8.63 1.27 -2.63
CA PHE A 329 -9.25 0.66 -1.47
C PHE A 329 -10.65 0.11 -1.79
N SER A 330 -10.89 -1.15 -1.47
CA SER A 330 -12.19 -1.81 -1.63
C SER A 330 -12.73 -2.26 -0.28
N TYR A 331 -14.06 -2.31 -0.13
CA TYR A 331 -14.68 -2.79 1.08
C TYR A 331 -16.07 -3.38 0.82
N GLU A 332 -16.44 -4.35 1.62
CA GLU A 332 -17.76 -4.98 1.67
C GLU A 332 -18.14 -5.25 3.11
N MET A 333 -19.46 -5.30 3.39
CA MET A 333 -19.94 -5.54 4.74
C MET A 333 -19.60 -6.96 5.19
N GLU A 334 -19.04 -7.07 6.39
CA GLU A 334 -18.70 -8.36 7.02
C GLU A 334 -19.35 -8.45 8.40
N THR A 335 -19.74 -9.66 8.78
CA THR A 335 -20.27 -9.93 10.11
C THR A 335 -19.46 -11.04 10.75
N SER A 336 -18.93 -10.80 11.93
CA SER A 336 -18.23 -11.79 12.76
C SER A 336 -19.06 -12.14 13.97
N ALA A 337 -19.14 -13.43 14.31
CA ALA A 337 -19.82 -13.88 15.52
C ALA A 337 -19.14 -13.37 16.79
N ALA A 338 -17.82 -13.12 16.73
CA ALA A 338 -17.02 -12.62 17.85
C ALA A 338 -16.97 -11.09 17.93
N LEU A 339 -16.92 -10.38 16.77
CA LEU A 339 -16.63 -8.94 16.69
C LEU A 339 -17.85 -8.10 16.25
N GLY A 340 -18.96 -8.73 15.86
CA GLY A 340 -20.17 -8.03 15.40
C GLY A 340 -20.09 -7.59 13.94
N PHE A 341 -20.59 -6.39 13.64
CA PHE A 341 -20.60 -5.82 12.29
C PHE A 341 -19.33 -5.05 12.00
N GLY A 342 -18.79 -5.20 10.79
CA GLY A 342 -17.61 -4.52 10.31
C GLY A 342 -17.52 -4.54 8.78
N TYR A 343 -16.34 -4.34 8.25
CA TYR A 343 -16.08 -4.35 6.82
C TYR A 343 -14.89 -5.25 6.48
N ARG A 344 -15.08 -6.10 5.49
CA ARG A 344 -13.99 -6.78 4.79
C ARG A 344 -13.37 -5.79 3.82
N CYS A 345 -12.11 -5.43 4.05
CA CYS A 345 -11.41 -4.43 3.27
C CYS A 345 -10.30 -5.07 2.45
N GLY A 346 -10.12 -4.59 1.22
CA GLY A 346 -9.08 -5.02 0.31
C GLY A 346 -8.06 -3.90 0.07
N PHE A 347 -6.77 -4.25 0.11
CA PHE A 347 -5.62 -3.34 0.08
C PHE A 347 -4.60 -3.79 -0.96
N LEU A 348 -3.80 -2.84 -1.47
CA LEU A 348 -2.73 -3.12 -2.43
C LEU A 348 -1.55 -3.87 -1.80
N GLY A 349 -1.36 -3.73 -0.49
CA GLY A 349 -0.31 -4.38 0.27
C GLY A 349 -0.44 -4.08 1.76
N LEU A 350 0.57 -4.46 2.56
CA LEU A 350 0.55 -4.27 4.01
C LEU A 350 0.70 -2.81 4.41
N LEU A 351 1.61 -2.08 3.78
CA LEU A 351 1.79 -0.66 4.07
C LEU A 351 0.51 0.13 3.75
N HIS A 352 -0.17 -0.22 2.66
CA HIS A 352 -1.45 0.37 2.33
C HIS A 352 -2.51 0.07 3.41
N LEU A 353 -2.57 -1.17 3.93
CA LEU A 353 -3.45 -1.54 5.03
C LEU A 353 -3.17 -0.70 6.29
N GLU A 354 -1.90 -0.61 6.71
CA GLU A 354 -1.51 0.18 7.88
C GLU A 354 -1.89 1.65 7.74
N ILE A 355 -1.65 2.23 6.58
CA ILE A 355 -1.98 3.63 6.30
C ILE A 355 -3.50 3.86 6.35
N ILE A 356 -4.29 3.00 5.73
CA ILE A 356 -5.76 3.11 5.76
C ILE A 356 -6.29 2.97 7.18
N GLN A 357 -5.78 2.02 7.95
CA GLN A 357 -6.16 1.86 9.35
C GLN A 357 -5.80 3.10 10.17
N GLU A 358 -4.57 3.59 10.07
CA GLU A 358 -4.12 4.78 10.79
C GLU A 358 -4.90 6.04 10.39
N ARG A 359 -5.28 6.18 9.13
CA ARG A 359 -6.16 7.26 8.66
C ARG A 359 -7.56 7.17 9.25
N LEU A 360 -8.16 5.97 9.31
CA LEU A 360 -9.46 5.78 9.95
C LEU A 360 -9.42 6.13 11.43
N GLU A 361 -8.34 5.75 12.13
CA GLU A 361 -8.14 6.06 13.54
C GLU A 361 -7.93 7.56 13.78
N ARG A 362 -7.05 8.22 13.00
CA ARG A 362 -6.68 9.63 13.22
C ARG A 362 -7.67 10.64 12.64
N GLU A 363 -8.10 10.44 11.38
CA GLU A 363 -8.96 11.40 10.68
C GLU A 363 -10.42 11.31 11.14
N PHE A 364 -10.86 10.13 11.61
CA PHE A 364 -12.26 9.86 11.98
C PHE A 364 -12.43 9.51 13.46
N ASN A 365 -11.34 9.46 14.23
CA ASN A 365 -11.32 9.16 15.67
C ASN A 365 -12.02 7.82 15.99
N LEU A 366 -11.70 6.77 15.23
CA LEU A 366 -12.24 5.43 15.40
C LEU A 366 -11.21 4.51 16.06
N ASP A 367 -11.65 3.73 17.04
CA ASP A 367 -10.86 2.62 17.58
C ASP A 367 -11.23 1.34 16.84
N LEU A 368 -10.25 0.71 16.16
CA LEU A 368 -10.49 -0.39 15.23
C LEU A 368 -9.75 -1.68 15.63
N ILE A 369 -10.42 -2.81 15.37
CA ILE A 369 -9.84 -4.15 15.39
C ILE A 369 -9.62 -4.58 13.93
N ALA A 370 -8.38 -4.86 13.56
CA ALA A 370 -8.06 -5.50 12.30
C ALA A 370 -7.93 -7.02 12.51
N THR A 371 -8.57 -7.83 11.67
CA THR A 371 -8.35 -9.28 11.65
C THR A 371 -7.01 -9.62 11.00
N ALA A 372 -6.59 -10.90 11.07
CA ALA A 372 -5.38 -11.33 10.37
C ALA A 372 -5.45 -10.96 8.88
N PRO A 373 -4.40 -10.32 8.33
CA PRO A 373 -4.33 -10.13 6.89
C PRO A 373 -4.38 -11.50 6.18
N SER A 374 -5.11 -11.57 5.09
CA SER A 374 -5.22 -12.78 4.27
C SER A 374 -5.09 -12.42 2.80
N VAL A 375 -4.72 -13.41 2.00
CA VAL A 375 -4.70 -13.30 0.54
C VAL A 375 -5.96 -13.92 -0.06
N VAL A 376 -6.23 -13.69 -1.33
CA VAL A 376 -7.30 -14.36 -2.04
C VAL A 376 -6.82 -15.75 -2.44
N TYR A 377 -7.54 -16.78 -2.03
CA TYR A 377 -7.29 -18.16 -2.45
C TYR A 377 -8.26 -18.56 -3.55
N ARG A 378 -7.87 -19.51 -4.39
CA ARG A 378 -8.76 -20.16 -5.35
C ARG A 378 -9.03 -21.58 -4.92
N LEU A 379 -10.30 -21.90 -4.75
CA LEU A 379 -10.76 -23.25 -4.42
C LEU A 379 -11.23 -23.93 -5.71
N LEU A 380 -10.55 -24.99 -6.10
CA LEU A 380 -11.03 -25.86 -7.14
C LEU A 380 -12.01 -26.84 -6.50
N LEU A 381 -13.26 -26.82 -6.92
CA LEU A 381 -14.31 -27.70 -6.40
C LEU A 381 -14.40 -29.00 -7.21
N ASN A 382 -14.96 -30.05 -6.60
CA ASN A 382 -15.10 -31.36 -7.26
C ASN A 382 -16.01 -31.35 -8.48
N ASP A 383 -16.85 -30.32 -8.64
CA ASP A 383 -17.69 -30.10 -9.81
C ASP A 383 -16.95 -29.38 -10.98
N GLY A 384 -15.68 -29.06 -10.80
CA GLY A 384 -14.84 -28.35 -11.75
C GLY A 384 -14.97 -26.82 -11.70
N SER A 385 -15.79 -26.27 -10.83
CA SER A 385 -15.91 -24.83 -10.64
C SER A 385 -14.76 -24.28 -9.79
N VAL A 386 -14.38 -23.02 -10.05
CA VAL A 386 -13.37 -22.29 -9.28
C VAL A 386 -14.09 -21.22 -8.46
N LYS A 387 -13.86 -21.23 -7.16
CA LYS A 387 -14.40 -20.23 -6.23
C LYS A 387 -13.27 -19.46 -5.58
N GLU A 388 -13.32 -18.14 -5.63
CA GLU A 388 -12.42 -17.29 -4.85
C GLU A 388 -12.84 -17.27 -3.37
N LEU A 389 -11.85 -17.40 -2.50
CA LEU A 389 -12.02 -17.37 -1.05
C LEU A 389 -11.25 -16.19 -0.49
N HIS A 390 -11.97 -15.18 -0.04
CA HIS A 390 -11.42 -13.97 0.58
C HIS A 390 -11.27 -14.11 2.10
N ASN A 391 -12.22 -14.80 2.75
CA ASN A 391 -12.22 -15.03 4.20
C ASN A 391 -12.07 -16.52 4.50
N PRO A 392 -11.03 -16.95 5.26
CA PRO A 392 -10.88 -18.35 5.67
C PRO A 392 -12.10 -18.91 6.45
N ALA A 393 -12.87 -18.05 7.13
CA ALA A 393 -14.08 -18.48 7.83
C ALA A 393 -15.14 -19.06 6.88
N ASP A 394 -15.24 -18.53 5.65
CA ASP A 394 -16.24 -18.91 4.63
C ASP A 394 -15.85 -20.13 3.81
N MET A 395 -14.76 -20.81 4.18
CA MET A 395 -14.30 -22.01 3.50
C MET A 395 -15.40 -23.09 3.52
N PRO A 396 -15.82 -23.61 2.36
CA PRO A 396 -16.78 -24.70 2.29
C PRO A 396 -16.22 -26.00 2.88
N ASP A 397 -17.08 -27.00 3.01
CA ASP A 397 -16.67 -28.32 3.49
C ASP A 397 -15.52 -28.86 2.63
N VAL A 398 -14.47 -29.31 3.31
CA VAL A 398 -13.23 -29.81 2.69
C VAL A 398 -13.49 -30.95 1.70
N VAL A 399 -14.53 -31.75 1.93
CA VAL A 399 -14.94 -32.85 1.03
C VAL A 399 -15.33 -32.35 -0.37
N LYS A 400 -15.75 -31.09 -0.51
CA LYS A 400 -16.16 -30.50 -1.79
C LYS A 400 -14.97 -29.88 -2.57
N ILE A 401 -13.81 -29.80 -1.94
CA ILE A 401 -12.63 -29.13 -2.50
C ILE A 401 -11.68 -30.18 -3.07
N SER A 402 -11.31 -30.05 -4.33
CA SER A 402 -10.31 -30.90 -4.97
C SER A 402 -8.88 -30.36 -4.76
N ALA A 403 -8.69 -29.04 -4.86
CA ALA A 403 -7.41 -28.38 -4.63
C ALA A 403 -7.59 -26.94 -4.14
N ILE A 404 -6.58 -26.43 -3.47
CA ILE A 404 -6.51 -25.03 -3.02
C ILE A 404 -5.29 -24.39 -3.66
N GLU A 405 -5.50 -23.30 -4.39
CA GLU A 405 -4.43 -22.51 -4.98
C GLU A 405 -4.22 -21.22 -4.18
N GLU A 406 -2.95 -20.85 -3.99
CA GLU A 406 -2.52 -19.62 -3.35
C GLU A 406 -1.74 -18.74 -4.33
N PRO A 407 -1.84 -17.39 -4.18
CA PRO A 407 -1.08 -16.47 -5.03
C PRO A 407 0.41 -16.52 -4.68
N TRP A 408 1.24 -16.51 -5.72
CA TRP A 408 2.69 -16.44 -5.61
C TRP A 408 3.20 -15.11 -6.12
N ILE A 409 4.33 -14.70 -5.58
CA ILE A 409 5.07 -13.50 -5.98
C ILE A 409 6.47 -13.89 -6.46
N ARG A 410 7.00 -13.06 -7.33
CA ARG A 410 8.43 -13.03 -7.60
C ARG A 410 9.02 -11.84 -6.84
N ALA A 411 9.88 -12.14 -5.90
CA ALA A 411 10.53 -11.18 -5.03
C ALA A 411 11.96 -10.94 -5.45
N THR A 412 12.37 -9.68 -5.49
CA THR A 412 13.77 -9.26 -5.68
C THR A 412 14.27 -8.67 -4.38
N ILE A 413 15.36 -9.21 -3.86
CA ILE A 413 16.00 -8.77 -2.62
C ILE A 413 17.42 -8.35 -2.94
N LEU A 414 17.79 -7.12 -2.63
CA LEU A 414 19.15 -6.62 -2.76
C LEU A 414 19.76 -6.42 -1.38
N THR A 415 20.91 -7.04 -1.10
CA THR A 415 21.50 -7.06 0.25
C THR A 415 23.03 -7.08 0.19
N PRO A 416 23.74 -6.48 1.18
CA PRO A 416 25.15 -6.78 1.37
C PRO A 416 25.40 -8.26 1.62
N ASP A 417 26.53 -8.76 1.12
CA ASP A 417 26.90 -10.19 1.17
C ASP A 417 26.93 -10.77 2.60
N ASP A 418 27.28 -9.93 3.58
CA ASP A 418 27.33 -10.31 5.00
C ASP A 418 25.99 -10.86 5.54
N TYR A 419 24.87 -10.46 4.97
CA TYR A 419 23.52 -10.86 5.40
C TYR A 419 22.90 -11.95 4.53
N LEU A 420 23.56 -12.32 3.43
CA LEU A 420 23.04 -13.26 2.42
C LEU A 420 22.58 -14.58 3.05
N GLY A 421 23.39 -15.20 3.89
CA GLY A 421 23.06 -16.50 4.51
C GLY A 421 21.79 -16.47 5.36
N GLY A 422 21.58 -15.39 6.12
CA GLY A 422 20.37 -15.19 6.93
C GLY A 422 19.12 -15.01 6.09
N ILE A 423 19.23 -14.28 4.98
CA ILE A 423 18.13 -14.01 4.04
C ILE A 423 17.75 -15.27 3.26
N LEU A 424 18.74 -16.04 2.78
CA LEU A 424 18.50 -17.34 2.14
C LEU A 424 17.70 -18.27 3.04
N LYS A 425 18.08 -18.34 4.32
CA LYS A 425 17.36 -19.14 5.32
C LYS A 425 15.94 -18.62 5.53
N LEU A 426 15.76 -17.30 5.65
CA LEU A 426 14.41 -16.70 5.78
C LEU A 426 13.52 -17.10 4.60
N CYS A 427 14.01 -16.96 3.37
CA CYS A 427 13.24 -17.33 2.16
C CYS A 427 12.90 -18.83 2.13
N GLN A 428 13.84 -19.71 2.51
CA GLN A 428 13.59 -21.15 2.60
C GLN A 428 12.56 -21.50 3.68
N ASP A 429 12.64 -20.89 4.87
CA ASP A 429 11.66 -21.08 5.95
C ASP A 429 10.25 -20.63 5.55
N ARG A 430 10.14 -19.74 4.55
CA ARG A 430 8.89 -19.25 3.96
C ARG A 430 8.49 -19.95 2.65
N ARG A 431 8.94 -21.17 2.46
CA ARG A 431 8.63 -22.00 1.27
C ARG A 431 9.10 -21.37 -0.06
N GLY A 432 10.07 -20.46 0.00
CA GLY A 432 10.60 -19.79 -1.17
C GLY A 432 11.41 -20.72 -2.07
N ILE A 433 11.26 -20.50 -3.37
CA ILE A 433 12.03 -21.17 -4.41
C ILE A 433 12.98 -20.15 -5.01
N GLN A 434 14.29 -20.39 -4.88
CA GLN A 434 15.29 -19.52 -5.48
C GLN A 434 15.22 -19.60 -7.00
N ALA A 435 14.99 -18.46 -7.66
CA ALA A 435 14.98 -18.35 -9.10
C ALA A 435 16.34 -17.93 -9.65
N ASP A 436 16.99 -16.93 -8.99
CA ASP A 436 18.30 -16.44 -9.41
C ASP A 436 19.09 -15.90 -8.21
N LEU A 437 20.41 -15.83 -8.36
CA LEU A 437 21.34 -15.15 -7.47
C LEU A 437 22.45 -14.54 -8.31
N SER A 438 22.48 -13.24 -8.35
CA SER A 438 23.51 -12.47 -9.04
C SER A 438 24.15 -11.44 -8.10
N TYR A 439 25.24 -10.83 -8.54
CA TYR A 439 25.92 -9.80 -7.76
C TYR A 439 25.92 -8.49 -8.50
N VAL A 440 25.59 -7.43 -7.80
CA VAL A 440 25.59 -6.06 -8.26
C VAL A 440 26.64 -5.31 -7.46
N GLY A 441 27.85 -5.20 -8.01
CA GLY A 441 29.01 -4.71 -7.26
C GLY A 441 29.31 -5.58 -6.03
N LYS A 442 29.17 -5.01 -4.83
CA LYS A 442 29.37 -5.70 -3.54
C LYS A 442 28.06 -6.20 -2.90
N ARG A 443 26.94 -6.11 -3.60
CA ARG A 443 25.63 -6.53 -3.10
C ARG A 443 25.15 -7.78 -3.83
N ALA A 444 24.57 -8.70 -3.11
CA ALA A 444 23.87 -9.84 -3.67
C ALA A 444 22.43 -9.45 -4.05
N MET A 445 22.04 -9.77 -5.27
CA MET A 445 20.67 -9.66 -5.77
C MET A 445 20.07 -11.06 -5.85
N LEU A 446 19.07 -11.30 -5.03
CA LEU A 446 18.36 -12.57 -4.98
C LEU A 446 16.99 -12.42 -5.62
N THR A 447 16.64 -13.35 -6.47
CA THR A 447 15.28 -13.48 -7.00
C THR A 447 14.65 -14.76 -6.45
N TYR A 448 13.53 -14.63 -5.78
CA TYR A 448 12.80 -15.73 -5.16
C TYR A 448 11.33 -15.75 -5.59
N ASP A 449 10.81 -16.93 -5.88
CA ASP A 449 9.37 -17.14 -5.93
C ASP A 449 8.90 -17.52 -4.52
N LEU A 450 7.94 -16.77 -3.98
CA LEU A 450 7.41 -16.91 -2.62
C LEU A 450 5.89 -16.96 -2.65
N PRO A 451 5.25 -17.76 -1.78
CA PRO A 451 3.81 -17.62 -1.56
C PRO A 451 3.50 -16.28 -0.88
N LEU A 452 2.59 -15.49 -1.44
CA LEU A 452 2.27 -14.17 -0.90
C LEU A 452 1.82 -14.24 0.57
N ASN A 453 1.07 -15.27 0.96
CA ASN A 453 0.62 -15.46 2.33
C ASN A 453 1.75 -15.61 3.35
N GLU A 454 2.92 -16.11 2.95
CA GLU A 454 4.10 -16.21 3.83
C GLU A 454 4.86 -14.88 3.97
N VAL A 455 4.58 -13.93 3.08
CA VAL A 455 5.20 -12.61 3.07
C VAL A 455 4.38 -11.59 3.86
N VAL A 456 3.06 -11.69 3.78
CA VAL A 456 2.10 -10.74 4.35
C VAL A 456 2.18 -10.59 5.87
N PHE A 457 2.71 -11.55 6.63
CA PHE A 457 2.70 -11.47 8.09
C PHE A 457 3.89 -10.70 8.69
N ASP A 458 5.11 -11.20 8.51
CA ASP A 458 6.29 -10.69 9.23
C ASP A 458 7.58 -10.75 8.41
N PHE A 459 7.47 -11.08 7.12
CA PHE A 459 8.65 -11.29 6.27
C PHE A 459 9.52 -10.04 6.17
N TYR A 460 8.88 -8.88 5.97
CA TYR A 460 9.59 -7.62 5.79
C TYR A 460 10.30 -7.17 7.07
N ASP A 461 9.66 -7.32 8.22
CA ASP A 461 10.26 -6.97 9.51
C ASP A 461 11.45 -7.87 9.83
N ARG A 462 11.32 -9.17 9.54
CA ARG A 462 12.44 -10.12 9.69
C ARG A 462 13.58 -9.84 8.72
N LEU A 463 13.24 -9.50 7.47
CA LEU A 463 14.25 -9.12 6.48
C LEU A 463 15.04 -7.90 6.93
N LYS A 464 14.36 -6.86 7.41
CA LYS A 464 14.99 -5.68 7.99
C LYS A 464 15.83 -6.01 9.23
N SER A 465 15.31 -6.81 10.13
CA SER A 465 16.02 -7.22 11.34
C SER A 465 17.31 -7.99 11.00
N ILE A 466 17.25 -8.99 10.11
CA ILE A 466 18.40 -9.80 9.70
C ILE A 466 19.46 -8.94 9.02
N SER A 467 19.04 -8.03 8.16
CA SER A 467 19.94 -7.16 7.38
C SER A 467 20.30 -5.85 8.07
N LYS A 468 19.84 -5.62 9.30
CA LYS A 468 19.98 -4.35 10.02
C LYS A 468 19.49 -3.13 9.22
N GLY A 469 18.46 -3.33 8.40
CA GLY A 469 17.88 -2.31 7.54
C GLY A 469 18.56 -2.15 6.17
N TYR A 470 19.63 -2.91 5.87
CA TYR A 470 20.38 -2.76 4.63
C TYR A 470 19.82 -3.54 3.44
N ALA A 471 18.86 -4.44 3.63
CA ALA A 471 18.22 -5.14 2.53
C ALA A 471 17.03 -4.34 2.00
N SER A 472 16.96 -4.18 0.69
CA SER A 472 15.76 -3.72 -0.02
C SER A 472 14.97 -4.91 -0.56
N PHE A 473 13.66 -4.73 -0.66
CA PHE A 473 12.72 -5.75 -1.06
C PHE A 473 11.68 -5.15 -1.99
N ASP A 474 11.48 -5.81 -3.11
CA ASP A 474 10.43 -5.52 -4.07
C ASP A 474 9.81 -6.81 -4.57
N TYR A 475 8.55 -6.79 -5.00
CA TYR A 475 7.88 -7.97 -5.52
C TYR A 475 6.77 -7.64 -6.52
N HIS A 476 6.44 -8.60 -7.35
CA HIS A 476 5.25 -8.55 -8.20
C HIS A 476 4.50 -9.89 -8.15
N LEU A 477 3.19 -9.83 -8.32
CA LEU A 477 2.36 -11.02 -8.40
C LEU A 477 2.72 -11.81 -9.66
N THR A 478 2.80 -13.12 -9.52
CA THR A 478 2.93 -14.06 -10.63
C THR A 478 1.64 -14.87 -10.80
N ASP A 479 1.70 -16.18 -10.69
CA ASP A 479 0.58 -17.08 -10.89
C ASP A 479 0.05 -17.62 -9.56
N TYR A 480 -1.12 -18.24 -9.62
CA TYR A 480 -1.62 -19.09 -8.55
C TYR A 480 -1.00 -20.48 -8.66
N LYS A 481 -0.58 -21.05 -7.54
CA LYS A 481 -0.05 -22.42 -7.48
C LYS A 481 -0.79 -23.22 -6.40
N GLU A 482 -1.03 -24.49 -6.69
CA GLU A 482 -1.59 -25.43 -5.73
C GLU A 482 -0.68 -25.58 -4.52
N GLY A 483 -1.28 -25.55 -3.31
CA GLY A 483 -0.59 -25.72 -2.04
C GLY A 483 -1.33 -26.68 -1.11
N ASP A 484 -0.59 -27.45 -0.29
CA ASP A 484 -1.18 -28.27 0.76
C ASP A 484 -1.63 -27.38 1.95
N LEU A 485 -2.68 -26.63 1.70
CA LEU A 485 -3.25 -25.65 2.61
C LEU A 485 -4.39 -26.26 3.42
N VAL A 486 -4.45 -25.90 4.69
CA VAL A 486 -5.50 -26.36 5.61
C VAL A 486 -6.06 -25.17 6.39
N LYS A 487 -7.38 -25.21 6.63
CA LYS A 487 -8.03 -24.27 7.55
C LYS A 487 -7.68 -24.64 8.97
N MET A 488 -6.97 -23.73 9.64
CA MET A 488 -6.72 -23.81 11.09
C MET A 488 -7.72 -22.92 11.82
N SER A 489 -8.51 -23.50 12.71
CA SER A 489 -9.47 -22.80 13.55
C SER A 489 -8.94 -22.72 14.97
N ILE A 490 -9.10 -21.55 15.60
CA ILE A 490 -8.80 -21.35 17.01
C ILE A 490 -10.09 -21.46 17.81
N LEU A 491 -10.07 -22.29 18.84
CA LEU A 491 -11.19 -22.46 19.77
C LEU A 491 -10.79 -21.94 21.15
N VAL A 492 -11.64 -21.11 21.72
CA VAL A 492 -11.53 -20.61 23.08
C VAL A 492 -12.72 -21.12 23.87
N ASN A 493 -12.46 -21.84 24.95
CA ASN A 493 -13.50 -22.54 25.72
C ASN A 493 -14.38 -23.47 24.87
N GLU A 494 -13.78 -24.15 23.87
CA GLU A 494 -14.42 -25.07 22.93
C GLU A 494 -15.30 -24.39 21.87
N GLU A 495 -15.42 -23.06 21.88
CA GLU A 495 -16.13 -22.27 20.86
C GLU A 495 -15.14 -21.74 19.80
N PRO A 496 -15.41 -21.89 18.51
CA PRO A 496 -14.55 -21.38 17.46
C PRO A 496 -14.60 -19.84 17.42
N VAL A 497 -13.43 -19.22 17.24
CA VAL A 497 -13.26 -17.78 17.05
C VAL A 497 -12.96 -17.53 15.58
N ASP A 498 -13.96 -17.13 14.82
CA ASP A 498 -13.91 -16.94 13.37
C ASP A 498 -12.84 -15.93 12.94
N ALA A 499 -12.70 -14.82 13.66
CA ALA A 499 -11.71 -13.78 13.42
C ALA A 499 -10.24 -14.25 13.52
N LEU A 500 -9.99 -15.38 14.19
CA LEU A 500 -8.67 -16.01 14.32
C LEU A 500 -8.47 -17.21 13.39
N SER A 501 -9.46 -17.52 12.53
CA SER A 501 -9.32 -18.58 11.53
C SER A 501 -8.39 -18.19 10.41
N MET A 502 -7.49 -19.09 10.01
CA MET A 502 -6.53 -18.83 8.94
C MET A 502 -6.27 -20.07 8.07
N LEU A 503 -5.90 -19.84 6.80
CA LEU A 503 -5.33 -20.87 5.95
C LEU A 503 -3.82 -20.90 6.13
N VAL A 504 -3.30 -22.08 6.43
CA VAL A 504 -1.87 -22.31 6.66
C VAL A 504 -1.41 -23.54 5.90
N HIS A 505 -0.15 -23.55 5.50
CA HIS A 505 0.44 -24.77 4.95
C HIS A 505 0.50 -25.86 6.03
N ARG A 506 0.14 -27.10 5.67
CA ARG A 506 0.01 -28.22 6.62
C ARG A 506 1.25 -28.44 7.49
N THR A 507 2.44 -28.30 6.91
CA THR A 507 3.71 -28.47 7.64
C THR A 507 3.95 -27.40 8.72
N ALA A 508 3.42 -26.19 8.52
CA ALA A 508 3.57 -25.07 9.45
C ALA A 508 2.43 -24.98 10.49
N ALA A 509 1.33 -25.72 10.27
CA ALA A 509 0.10 -25.59 11.04
C ALA A 509 0.29 -25.86 12.54
N GLU A 510 1.01 -26.92 12.92
CA GLU A 510 1.23 -27.25 14.33
C GLU A 510 2.06 -26.17 15.05
N LYS A 511 3.14 -25.70 14.43
CA LYS A 511 4.00 -24.65 14.98
C LYS A 511 3.24 -23.35 15.16
N ARG A 512 2.51 -22.90 14.12
CA ARG A 512 1.69 -21.67 14.18
C ARG A 512 0.55 -21.80 15.21
N GLY A 513 -0.13 -22.96 15.24
CA GLY A 513 -1.20 -23.23 16.19
C GLY A 513 -0.71 -23.19 17.65
N ARG A 514 0.46 -23.73 17.93
CA ARG A 514 1.08 -23.70 19.27
C ARG A 514 1.40 -22.28 19.69
N LEU A 515 2.10 -21.51 18.86
CA LEU A 515 2.44 -20.10 19.12
C LEU A 515 1.19 -19.26 19.37
N MET A 516 0.14 -19.44 18.56
CA MET A 516 -1.11 -18.73 18.74
C MET A 516 -1.78 -19.07 20.08
N CYS A 517 -1.84 -20.35 20.46
CA CYS A 517 -2.40 -20.78 21.73
C CYS A 517 -1.60 -20.23 22.92
N GLU A 518 -0.27 -20.19 22.83
CA GLU A 518 0.61 -19.65 23.87
C GLU A 518 0.37 -18.14 24.06
N LYS A 519 0.35 -17.36 22.97
CA LYS A 519 0.07 -15.92 23.02
C LYS A 519 -1.32 -15.62 23.60
N LEU A 520 -2.35 -16.30 23.11
CA LEU A 520 -3.70 -16.11 23.64
C LEU A 520 -3.82 -16.46 25.11
N LYS A 521 -3.06 -17.46 25.60
CA LYS A 521 -3.02 -17.79 27.01
C LYS A 521 -2.43 -16.67 27.88
N GLU A 522 -1.46 -15.94 27.38
CA GLU A 522 -0.84 -14.80 28.07
C GLU A 522 -1.77 -13.58 28.09
N LEU A 523 -2.52 -13.38 27.03
CA LEU A 523 -3.32 -12.17 26.79
C LEU A 523 -4.75 -12.25 27.38
N ILE A 524 -5.35 -13.46 27.39
CA ILE A 524 -6.69 -13.63 27.94
C ILE A 524 -6.62 -13.69 29.47
N PRO A 525 -7.39 -12.85 30.18
CA PRO A 525 -7.33 -12.81 31.65
C PRO A 525 -7.84 -14.10 32.28
N HIS A 526 -7.33 -14.40 33.47
CA HIS A 526 -7.77 -15.54 34.25
C HIS A 526 -9.22 -15.40 34.71
N HIS A 527 -10.03 -16.41 34.45
CA HIS A 527 -11.41 -16.52 34.90
C HIS A 527 -11.56 -17.46 36.11
N LEU A 528 -12.76 -17.53 36.68
CA LEU A 528 -13.06 -18.42 37.79
C LEU A 528 -13.10 -19.92 37.39
N PHE A 529 -13.03 -20.21 36.10
CA PHE A 529 -12.98 -21.58 35.53
C PHE A 529 -11.80 -21.70 34.57
N LYS A 530 -11.43 -22.94 34.22
CA LYS A 530 -10.36 -23.21 33.27
C LYS A 530 -10.84 -22.93 31.85
N ILE A 531 -10.05 -22.22 31.07
CA ILE A 531 -10.32 -21.93 29.67
C ILE A 531 -9.32 -22.72 28.82
N PRO A 532 -9.76 -23.74 28.08
CA PRO A 532 -8.94 -24.38 27.06
C PRO A 532 -8.87 -23.49 25.84
N ILE A 533 -7.67 -23.30 25.30
CA ILE A 533 -7.39 -22.66 24.02
C ILE A 533 -6.84 -23.74 23.12
N GLN A 534 -7.41 -23.92 21.94
CA GLN A 534 -7.07 -25.03 21.06
C GLN A 534 -6.93 -24.53 19.62
N ALA A 535 -5.93 -25.03 18.91
CA ALA A 535 -5.86 -24.93 17.46
C ALA A 535 -6.29 -26.28 16.86
N ALA A 536 -7.17 -26.24 15.88
CA ALA A 536 -7.73 -27.44 15.27
C ALA A 536 -7.79 -27.36 13.74
N ILE A 537 -7.61 -28.50 13.09
CA ILE A 537 -7.77 -28.69 11.64
C ILE A 537 -8.85 -29.78 11.43
N GLY A 538 -9.94 -29.43 10.73
CA GLY A 538 -11.02 -30.39 10.46
C GLY A 538 -11.56 -31.07 11.71
N GLY A 539 -11.66 -30.35 12.85
CA GLY A 539 -12.10 -30.89 14.14
C GLY A 539 -11.02 -31.61 14.95
N LYS A 540 -9.85 -31.91 14.38
CA LYS A 540 -8.72 -32.51 15.11
C LYS A 540 -7.88 -31.43 15.77
N VAL A 541 -7.74 -31.47 17.09
CA VAL A 541 -6.88 -30.56 17.86
C VAL A 541 -5.40 -30.89 17.58
N ILE A 542 -4.65 -29.88 17.12
CA ILE A 542 -3.21 -29.98 16.80
C ILE A 542 -2.33 -29.30 17.85
N ALA A 543 -2.86 -28.29 18.55
CA ALA A 543 -2.18 -27.64 19.67
C ALA A 543 -3.20 -27.26 20.74
N ARG A 544 -2.77 -27.22 21.99
CA ARG A 544 -3.63 -26.89 23.12
C ARG A 544 -2.84 -26.24 24.24
N GLU A 545 -3.41 -25.13 24.74
CA GLU A 545 -3.02 -24.48 25.96
C GLU A 545 -4.23 -24.35 26.92
N THR A 546 -3.97 -24.07 28.17
CA THR A 546 -5.06 -23.94 29.16
C THR A 546 -4.74 -22.80 30.12
N ILE A 547 -5.65 -21.84 30.22
CA ILE A 547 -5.62 -20.80 31.25
C ILE A 547 -6.16 -21.40 32.54
N SER A 548 -5.37 -21.33 33.62
CA SER A 548 -5.76 -21.86 34.91
C SER A 548 -6.86 -21.01 35.55
N ALA A 549 -7.79 -21.64 36.24
CA ALA A 549 -8.82 -20.93 36.98
C ALA A 549 -8.23 -20.17 38.18
N LEU A 550 -8.74 -18.97 38.42
CA LEU A 550 -8.48 -18.25 39.67
C LEU A 550 -8.87 -19.15 40.87
N ARG A 551 -7.94 -19.35 41.78
CA ARG A 551 -8.19 -20.13 43.00
C ARG A 551 -8.57 -19.18 44.13
N LYS A 552 -9.80 -19.28 44.58
CA LYS A 552 -10.17 -18.74 45.91
C LYS A 552 -9.86 -19.80 46.94
N ASP A 553 -9.05 -19.51 47.92
CA ASP A 553 -8.78 -20.46 49.01
C ASP A 553 -10.04 -20.57 49.88
N VAL A 554 -10.87 -21.56 49.54
CA VAL A 554 -12.11 -21.84 50.27
C VAL A 554 -11.84 -22.59 51.59
N THR A 555 -10.60 -23.03 51.80
CA THR A 555 -10.18 -23.79 52.99
C THR A 555 -9.47 -22.92 54.02
N ALA A 556 -9.11 -21.67 53.70
CA ALA A 556 -8.38 -20.74 54.59
C ALA A 556 -9.04 -20.56 55.99
N LYS A 557 -10.38 -20.68 56.07
CA LYS A 557 -11.13 -20.56 57.31
C LYS A 557 -11.40 -21.89 58.03
N CYS A 558 -10.84 -23.01 57.53
CA CYS A 558 -11.00 -24.31 58.18
C CYS A 558 -9.84 -24.54 59.15
N TYR A 559 -10.02 -24.17 60.41
CA TYR A 559 -9.08 -24.48 61.52
C TYR A 559 -9.22 -25.96 61.95
N GLY A 560 -8.08 -26.67 62.10
CA GLY A 560 -8.04 -28.01 62.60
C GLY A 560 -8.34 -29.12 61.59
N GLY A 561 -7.99 -30.35 61.88
CA GLY A 561 -7.92 -31.50 61.02
C GLY A 561 -9.22 -32.09 60.41
N ASP A 562 -10.30 -31.29 60.21
CA ASP A 562 -11.51 -31.75 59.58
C ASP A 562 -11.34 -31.94 58.06
N VAL A 563 -10.78 -33.09 57.67
CA VAL A 563 -10.52 -33.50 56.30
C VAL A 563 -11.81 -33.62 55.49
N SER A 564 -12.90 -34.06 56.14
CA SER A 564 -14.19 -34.25 55.45
C SER A 564 -14.84 -32.93 55.05
N ARG A 565 -14.76 -31.90 55.89
CA ARG A 565 -15.27 -30.55 55.57
C ARG A 565 -14.43 -29.87 54.49
N LYS A 566 -13.10 -29.99 54.53
CA LYS A 566 -12.20 -29.49 53.47
C LYS A 566 -12.53 -30.12 52.13
N ARG A 567 -12.75 -31.44 52.11
CA ARG A 567 -13.09 -32.21 50.89
C ARG A 567 -14.43 -31.76 50.31
N LYS A 568 -15.48 -31.62 51.15
CA LYS A 568 -16.78 -31.13 50.72
C LYS A 568 -16.74 -29.71 50.15
N LEU A 569 -15.93 -28.81 50.73
CA LEU A 569 -15.77 -27.44 50.21
C LEU A 569 -15.04 -27.43 48.87
N LEU A 570 -14.00 -28.25 48.69
CA LEU A 570 -13.29 -28.42 47.43
C LEU A 570 -14.20 -29.04 46.34
N ASP A 571 -15.02 -30.04 46.69
CA ASP A 571 -15.96 -30.66 45.74
C ASP A 571 -17.06 -29.65 45.31
N LYS A 572 -17.62 -28.87 46.23
CA LYS A 572 -18.56 -27.79 45.91
C LYS A 572 -17.91 -26.71 45.00
N GLN A 573 -16.66 -26.36 45.27
CA GLN A 573 -15.93 -25.42 44.41
C GLN A 573 -15.72 -25.98 43.00
N LYS A 574 -15.38 -27.29 42.92
CA LYS A 574 -15.20 -27.99 41.65
C LYS A 574 -16.51 -28.05 40.85
N GLU A 575 -17.62 -28.33 41.49
CA GLU A 575 -18.95 -28.38 40.88
C GLU A 575 -19.44 -26.98 40.45
N GLY A 576 -19.22 -25.96 41.28
CA GLY A 576 -19.53 -24.57 40.93
C GLY A 576 -18.71 -24.10 39.72
N LYS A 577 -17.41 -24.41 39.64
CA LYS A 577 -16.56 -24.13 38.48
C LYS A 577 -17.02 -24.85 37.22
N LYS A 578 -17.51 -26.11 37.36
CA LYS A 578 -18.07 -26.87 36.23
C LYS A 578 -19.34 -26.22 35.66
N ARG A 579 -20.24 -25.74 36.55
CA ARG A 579 -21.45 -25.01 36.14
C ARG A 579 -21.10 -23.66 35.50
N MET A 580 -20.16 -22.89 36.07
CA MET A 580 -19.73 -21.62 35.49
C MET A 580 -19.11 -21.79 34.10
N ARG A 581 -18.39 -22.88 33.86
CA ARG A 581 -17.86 -23.21 32.52
C ARG A 581 -18.95 -23.45 31.46
N GLN A 582 -20.09 -24.03 31.85
CA GLN A 582 -21.20 -24.31 30.94
C GLN A 582 -21.97 -23.06 30.50
N PHE A 583 -21.93 -21.99 31.30
CA PHE A 583 -22.73 -20.77 31.07
C PHE A 583 -21.85 -19.52 30.91
N GLY A 584 -20.55 -19.61 31.15
CA GLY A 584 -19.63 -18.47 31.09
C GLY A 584 -19.15 -18.21 29.66
N LYS A 585 -19.60 -17.14 29.05
CA LYS A 585 -18.93 -16.57 27.87
C LYS A 585 -17.54 -16.10 28.30
N VAL A 586 -16.52 -16.44 27.50
CA VAL A 586 -15.17 -15.92 27.66
C VAL A 586 -15.08 -14.65 26.84
N ASP A 587 -14.95 -13.55 27.52
CA ASP A 587 -14.68 -12.27 26.86
C ASP A 587 -13.20 -12.23 26.50
N ILE A 588 -12.91 -12.14 25.21
CA ILE A 588 -11.55 -12.06 24.69
C ILE A 588 -11.23 -10.58 24.56
N PRO A 589 -10.26 -10.04 25.32
CA PRO A 589 -9.91 -8.64 25.20
C PRO A 589 -9.44 -8.34 23.76
N GLN A 590 -9.78 -7.18 23.28
CA GLN A 590 -9.40 -6.69 21.97
C GLN A 590 -7.89 -6.74 21.72
N GLU A 591 -7.11 -6.32 22.71
CA GLU A 591 -5.65 -6.39 22.68
C GLU A 591 -5.15 -7.81 22.41
N ALA A 592 -5.91 -8.83 22.87
CA ALA A 592 -5.58 -10.22 22.61
C ALA A 592 -5.73 -10.60 21.14
N PHE A 593 -6.71 -10.03 20.41
CA PHE A 593 -6.82 -10.23 18.96
C PHE A 593 -5.64 -9.57 18.22
N ILE A 594 -5.35 -8.30 18.52
CA ILE A 594 -4.28 -7.54 17.88
C ILE A 594 -2.92 -8.19 18.11
N GLN A 595 -2.62 -8.56 19.37
CA GLN A 595 -1.31 -9.13 19.72
C GLN A 595 -1.17 -10.60 19.31
N ALA A 596 -2.25 -11.39 19.34
CA ALA A 596 -2.22 -12.77 18.85
C ALA A 596 -1.94 -12.83 17.35
N LEU A 597 -2.37 -11.81 16.59
CA LEU A 597 -2.18 -11.73 15.15
C LEU A 597 -0.80 -11.17 14.76
N LYS A 598 -0.16 -10.40 15.64
CA LYS A 598 1.25 -10.00 15.49
C LYS A 598 2.17 -11.17 15.86
N MET A 599 2.16 -12.23 15.05
CA MET A 599 3.03 -13.41 15.23
C MET A 599 4.46 -13.15 14.75
N GLY A 600 5.07 -12.08 15.22
CA GLY A 600 6.43 -11.73 14.90
C GLY A 600 7.26 -11.59 16.16
N ASP A 601 7.74 -12.72 16.71
CA ASP A 601 8.95 -12.80 17.57
C ASP A 601 9.58 -14.18 17.43
#